data_5f89dc59a30c71b8ca792643ab2f24d9
#
_entry.id   5f89dc59a30c71b8ca792643ab2f24d9
#
_cell.length_a   1.000
_cell.length_b   1.000
_cell.length_c   1.000
_cell.angle_alpha   90.00
_cell.angle_beta   90.00
_cell.angle_gamma   90.00
#
_symmetry.space_group_name_H-M   'P 1'
#
loop_
_entity.id
_entity.type
_entity.pdbx_description
1 polymer ?
#
loop_
_entity_poly.entity_id
_entity_poly.type
_entity_poly.pdbx_seq_one_letter_code
_entity_poly.pdbx_strand_id
1 'polypeptide(L)'
;VPGITAALGCGAVTGIPMTHRDVAQAVTFITGHGEEEVDLDWHSLASIQHTLVIYMGVSSAGTIAARLIANGMNSGTPVAVIENGTTPNQKLVKGQLGDLAALIKSNEIVAPALIVIGQVVEQSNLQMIVAGPEAYLKNNSGVHQGNVSLSLKVSGGGR
;
A
#
# COMPACT_ATOMS: atom_id res chain seq x y z
N VAL A 1 -15.91 -4.66 -18.77
CA VAL A 1 -14.51 -5.05 -18.49
C VAL A 1 -14.28 -4.87 -17.01
N PRO A 2 -13.93 -5.92 -16.27
CA PRO A 2 -13.61 -5.79 -14.86
C PRO A 2 -12.31 -4.97 -14.71
N GLY A 3 -12.28 -4.09 -13.72
CA GLY A 3 -11.11 -3.31 -13.35
C GLY A 3 -10.55 -3.76 -12.01
N ILE A 4 -9.33 -3.35 -11.71
CA ILE A 4 -8.74 -3.49 -10.37
C ILE A 4 -8.80 -2.15 -9.65
N THR A 5 -8.95 -2.21 -8.33
CA THR A 5 -8.85 -0.99 -7.52
C THR A 5 -7.45 -0.42 -7.55
N ALA A 6 -7.31 0.91 -7.51
CA ALA A 6 -6.00 1.58 -7.47
C ALA A 6 -5.11 1.05 -6.32
N ALA A 7 -5.68 0.64 -5.20
CA ALA A 7 -4.94 0.05 -4.10
C ALA A 7 -4.14 -1.20 -4.51
N LEU A 8 -4.75 -2.12 -5.25
CA LEU A 8 -4.07 -3.33 -5.72
C LEU A 8 -3.00 -3.01 -6.76
N GLY A 9 -3.29 -2.09 -7.68
CA GLY A 9 -2.31 -1.62 -8.66
C GLY A 9 -1.10 -0.95 -7.99
N CYS A 10 -1.35 -0.02 -7.08
CA CYS A 10 -0.30 0.65 -6.30
C CYS A 10 0.49 -0.35 -5.43
N GLY A 11 -0.19 -1.28 -4.77
CA GLY A 11 0.46 -2.33 -3.99
C GLY A 11 1.40 -3.18 -4.84
N ALA A 12 0.95 -3.58 -6.03
CA ALA A 12 1.74 -4.39 -6.96
C ALA A 12 3.02 -3.67 -7.41
N VAL A 13 2.94 -2.38 -7.77
CA VAL A 13 4.11 -1.64 -8.28
C VAL A 13 5.02 -1.09 -7.19
N THR A 14 4.56 -0.98 -5.95
CA THR A 14 5.37 -0.54 -4.81
C THR A 14 5.89 -1.68 -3.94
N GLY A 15 5.43 -2.91 -4.20
CA GLY A 15 5.76 -4.08 -3.38
C GLY A 15 5.14 -4.04 -1.98
N ILE A 16 4.15 -3.17 -1.73
CA ILE A 16 3.44 -3.10 -0.46
C ILE A 16 2.26 -4.08 -0.53
N PRO A 17 2.27 -5.19 0.21
CA PRO A 17 1.13 -6.10 0.24
C PRO A 17 -0.04 -5.45 0.99
N MET A 18 -1.27 -5.66 0.50
CA MET A 18 -2.45 -5.13 1.21
C MET A 18 -2.77 -5.93 2.48
N THR A 19 -2.39 -7.20 2.51
CA THR A 19 -2.46 -8.07 3.69
C THR A 19 -1.17 -8.87 3.84
N HIS A 20 -0.81 -9.24 5.07
CA HIS A 20 0.34 -10.09 5.34
C HIS A 20 0.05 -10.93 6.58
N ARG A 21 0.31 -12.25 6.52
CA ARG A 21 -0.06 -13.22 7.56
C ARG A 21 0.40 -12.84 8.97
N ASP A 22 1.55 -12.17 9.08
CA ASP A 22 2.18 -11.90 10.37
C ASP A 22 1.88 -10.48 10.90
N VAL A 23 1.39 -9.55 10.05
CA VAL A 23 1.28 -8.13 10.42
C VAL A 23 -0.10 -7.50 10.15
N ALA A 24 -0.85 -7.98 9.15
CA ALA A 24 -2.18 -7.45 8.84
C ALA A 24 -3.02 -8.48 8.09
N GLN A 25 -4.03 -9.02 8.75
CA GLN A 25 -4.90 -10.06 8.16
C GLN A 25 -6.13 -9.50 7.45
N ALA A 26 -6.32 -8.19 7.50
CA ALA A 26 -7.43 -7.49 6.85
C ALA A 26 -6.95 -6.20 6.20
N VAL A 27 -7.72 -5.72 5.23
CA VAL A 27 -7.58 -4.40 4.62
C VAL A 27 -8.92 -3.68 4.65
N THR A 28 -8.90 -2.42 5.04
CA THR A 28 -10.08 -1.55 5.03
C THR A 28 -9.85 -0.40 4.07
N PHE A 29 -10.76 -0.24 3.14
CA PHE A 29 -10.77 0.88 2.19
C PHE A 29 -11.69 1.96 2.71
N ILE A 30 -11.22 3.19 2.82
CA ILE A 30 -12.01 4.33 3.21
C ILE A 30 -11.78 5.49 2.25
N THR A 31 -12.73 6.43 2.21
CA THR A 31 -12.56 7.73 1.55
C THR A 31 -12.17 8.78 2.58
N GLY A 32 -11.18 9.58 2.27
CA GLY A 32 -10.74 10.71 3.10
C GLY A 32 -11.50 12.01 2.82
N HIS A 33 -12.38 12.00 1.82
CA HIS A 33 -13.17 13.16 1.43
C HIS A 33 -14.64 12.80 1.36
N GLY A 34 -15.49 13.62 2.01
CA GLY A 34 -16.94 13.61 1.88
C GLY A 34 -17.43 15.06 1.94
N GLU A 35 -18.54 15.38 1.27
CA GLU A 35 -19.16 16.73 1.34
C GLU A 35 -19.72 17.01 2.73
N GLU A 36 -20.05 15.96 3.48
CA GLU A 36 -20.36 15.99 4.90
C GLU A 36 -19.28 15.21 5.65
N GLU A 37 -19.05 15.54 6.91
CA GLU A 37 -18.11 14.84 7.78
C GLU A 37 -18.57 13.38 7.87
N VAL A 38 -17.92 12.48 7.08
CA VAL A 38 -18.24 11.06 7.10
C VAL A 38 -17.98 10.58 8.51
N ASP A 39 -19.04 10.20 9.21
CA ASP A 39 -18.98 9.68 10.58
C ASP A 39 -18.39 8.25 10.53
N LEU A 40 -17.06 8.19 10.36
CA LEU A 40 -16.32 6.93 10.41
C LEU A 40 -16.14 6.51 11.86
N ASP A 41 -16.31 5.25 12.13
CA ASP A 41 -15.95 4.66 13.43
C ASP A 41 -14.42 4.65 13.60
N TRP A 42 -13.89 5.82 13.98
CA TRP A 42 -12.45 6.02 14.18
C TRP A 42 -11.87 5.11 15.24
N HIS A 43 -12.66 4.75 16.25
CA HIS A 43 -12.22 3.83 17.29
C HIS A 43 -11.97 2.43 16.72
N SER A 44 -12.92 1.89 15.96
CA SER A 44 -12.73 0.62 15.28
C SER A 44 -11.59 0.66 14.27
N LEU A 45 -11.46 1.74 13.49
CA LEU A 45 -10.37 1.90 12.54
C LEU A 45 -8.99 1.95 13.21
N ALA A 46 -8.89 2.50 14.41
CA ALA A 46 -7.63 2.62 15.15
C ALA A 46 -7.26 1.35 15.92
N SER A 47 -8.24 0.53 16.30
CA SER A 47 -8.05 -0.61 17.22
C SER A 47 -7.68 -1.92 16.53
N ILE A 48 -7.96 -2.08 15.24
CA ILE A 48 -7.77 -3.33 14.50
C ILE A 48 -6.36 -3.35 13.89
N GLN A 49 -5.65 -4.50 14.02
CA GLN A 49 -4.42 -4.74 13.28
C GLN A 49 -4.73 -5.05 11.81
N HIS A 50 -4.96 -4.03 11.04
CA HIS A 50 -5.27 -4.11 9.62
C HIS A 50 -4.48 -3.08 8.81
N THR A 51 -4.52 -3.21 7.50
CA THR A 51 -4.08 -2.16 6.60
C THR A 51 -5.24 -1.20 6.35
N LEU A 52 -5.03 0.09 6.58
CA LEU A 52 -5.95 1.13 6.11
C LEU A 52 -5.47 1.66 4.77
N VAL A 53 -6.38 1.73 3.80
CA VAL A 53 -6.12 2.32 2.49
C VAL A 53 -7.10 3.47 2.28
N ILE A 54 -6.57 4.68 2.13
CA ILE A 54 -7.35 5.91 2.10
C ILE A 54 -7.31 6.51 0.71
N TYR A 55 -8.48 6.60 0.10
CA TYR A 55 -8.70 7.30 -1.16
C TYR A 55 -9.06 8.76 -0.90
N MET A 56 -8.68 9.66 -1.81
CA MET A 56 -9.01 11.09 -1.72
C MET A 56 -8.65 11.74 -0.39
N GLY A 57 -7.58 11.25 0.28
CA GLY A 57 -7.21 11.66 1.63
C GLY A 57 -6.13 12.73 1.71
N VAL A 58 -5.58 13.23 0.58
CA VAL A 58 -4.43 14.15 0.60
C VAL A 58 -4.75 15.45 1.35
N SER A 59 -5.87 16.08 1.04
CA SER A 59 -6.29 17.35 1.68
C SER A 59 -6.67 17.20 3.15
N SER A 60 -7.16 16.02 3.56
CA SER A 60 -7.62 15.71 4.91
C SER A 60 -6.62 14.88 5.73
N ALA A 61 -5.42 14.63 5.20
CA ALA A 61 -4.43 13.74 5.80
C ALA A 61 -4.07 14.08 7.25
N GLY A 62 -3.95 15.36 7.57
CA GLY A 62 -3.69 15.81 8.94
C GLY A 62 -4.85 15.50 9.89
N THR A 63 -6.08 15.72 9.46
CA THR A 63 -7.29 15.40 10.24
C THR A 63 -7.42 13.89 10.45
N ILE A 64 -7.18 13.11 9.39
CA ILE A 64 -7.23 11.64 9.45
C ILE A 64 -6.20 11.12 10.46
N ALA A 65 -4.95 11.56 10.36
CA ALA A 65 -3.90 11.17 11.28
C ALA A 65 -4.24 11.54 12.73
N ALA A 66 -4.70 12.76 12.97
CA ALA A 66 -5.10 13.22 14.29
C ALA A 66 -6.25 12.38 14.87
N ARG A 67 -7.27 12.06 14.09
CA ARG A 67 -8.40 11.24 14.54
C ARG A 67 -7.99 9.79 14.84
N LEU A 68 -7.16 9.17 14.01
CA LEU A 68 -6.65 7.82 14.26
C LEU A 68 -5.81 7.78 15.55
N ILE A 69 -4.91 8.75 15.75
CA ILE A 69 -4.06 8.84 16.94
C ILE A 69 -4.91 9.10 18.20
N ALA A 70 -5.88 10.03 18.14
CA ALA A 70 -6.78 10.32 19.25
C ALA A 70 -7.63 9.09 19.67
N ASN A 71 -7.87 8.16 18.75
CA ASN A 71 -8.59 6.91 19.01
C ASN A 71 -7.67 5.71 19.29
N GLY A 72 -6.37 5.94 19.54
CA GLY A 72 -5.46 4.93 20.06
C GLY A 72 -4.47 4.34 19.06
N MET A 73 -4.47 4.74 17.79
CA MET A 73 -3.45 4.31 16.84
C MET A 73 -2.10 4.93 17.19
N ASN A 74 -1.04 4.14 17.16
CA ASN A 74 0.30 4.62 17.46
C ASN A 74 0.76 5.63 16.40
N SER A 75 1.23 6.81 16.83
CA SER A 75 1.77 7.84 15.92
C SER A 75 2.97 7.37 15.09
N GLY A 76 3.70 6.37 15.57
CA GLY A 76 4.78 5.69 14.85
C GLY A 76 4.32 4.64 13.84
N THR A 77 2.99 4.44 13.65
CA THR A 77 2.50 3.50 12.65
C THR A 77 3.01 3.87 11.26
N PRO A 78 3.64 2.93 10.51
CA PRO A 78 4.17 3.21 9.19
C PRO A 78 3.08 3.66 8.21
N VAL A 79 3.42 4.64 7.38
CA VAL A 79 2.56 5.14 6.31
C VAL A 79 3.32 5.20 4.99
N ALA A 80 2.61 4.97 3.89
CA ALA A 80 3.08 5.23 2.54
C ALA A 80 2.09 6.12 1.80
N VAL A 81 2.60 7.07 1.04
CA VAL A 81 1.79 7.88 0.13
C VAL A 81 2.28 7.63 -1.28
N ILE A 82 1.37 7.24 -2.16
CA ILE A 82 1.67 6.85 -3.55
C ILE A 82 0.92 7.81 -4.47
N GLU A 83 1.66 8.77 -5.02
CA GLU A 83 1.15 9.72 -6.00
C GLU A 83 1.29 9.15 -7.41
N ASN A 84 0.30 9.37 -8.28
CA ASN A 84 0.28 8.91 -9.67
C ASN A 84 0.64 7.42 -9.83
N GLY A 85 0.18 6.58 -8.91
CA GLY A 85 0.53 5.16 -8.87
C GLY A 85 0.28 4.45 -10.19
N THR A 86 1.17 3.51 -10.55
CA THR A 86 1.17 2.74 -11.81
C THR A 86 1.49 3.53 -13.08
N THR A 87 1.86 4.79 -12.96
CA THR A 87 2.24 5.63 -14.10
C THR A 87 3.76 5.90 -14.12
N PRO A 88 4.33 6.40 -15.23
CA PRO A 88 5.73 6.81 -15.27
C PRO A 88 6.10 7.93 -14.28
N ASN A 89 5.11 8.70 -13.82
CA ASN A 89 5.28 9.80 -12.88
C ASN A 89 4.99 9.38 -11.43
N GLN A 90 4.97 8.08 -11.15
CA GLN A 90 4.73 7.58 -9.81
C GLN A 90 5.78 8.08 -8.83
N LYS A 91 5.30 8.57 -7.68
CA LYS A 91 6.12 8.95 -6.53
C LYS A 91 5.66 8.18 -5.30
N LEU A 92 6.60 7.57 -4.59
CA LEU A 92 6.35 6.86 -3.34
C LEU A 92 7.13 7.55 -2.23
N VAL A 93 6.44 7.97 -1.19
CA VAL A 93 7.06 8.46 0.04
C VAL A 93 6.56 7.64 1.22
N LYS A 94 7.46 7.38 2.18
CA LYS A 94 7.18 6.63 3.40
C LYS A 94 7.52 7.45 4.62
N GLY A 95 6.81 7.23 5.71
CA GLY A 95 7.03 7.91 6.99
C GLY A 95 6.18 7.28 8.07
N GLN A 96 5.83 8.08 9.07
CA GLN A 96 5.02 7.68 10.20
C GLN A 96 3.69 8.46 10.22
N LEU A 97 2.67 7.89 10.85
CA LEU A 97 1.34 8.46 10.91
C LEU A 97 1.35 9.86 11.53
N GLY A 98 2.15 10.07 12.58
CA GLY A 98 2.26 11.36 13.24
C GLY A 98 2.77 12.49 12.34
N ASP A 99 3.55 12.12 11.32
CA ASP A 99 4.17 13.05 10.38
C ASP A 99 3.46 13.12 9.03
N LEU A 100 2.31 12.44 8.85
CA LEU A 100 1.67 12.27 7.56
C LEU A 100 1.41 13.60 6.83
N ALA A 101 0.91 14.62 7.53
CA ALA A 101 0.65 15.93 6.93
C ALA A 101 1.96 16.63 6.49
N ALA A 102 3.00 16.55 7.32
CA ALA A 102 4.31 17.10 7.02
C ALA A 102 4.97 16.36 5.86
N LEU A 103 4.84 15.03 5.82
CA LEU A 103 5.34 14.16 4.75
C LEU A 103 4.73 14.54 3.40
N ILE A 104 3.42 14.75 3.34
CA ILE A 104 2.71 15.19 2.14
C ILE A 104 3.20 16.56 1.70
N LYS A 105 3.27 17.52 2.63
CA LYS A 105 3.66 18.90 2.34
C LYS A 105 5.12 19.00 1.88
N SER A 106 6.06 18.38 2.61
CA SER A 106 7.49 18.47 2.31
C SER A 106 7.89 17.78 1.00
N ASN A 107 7.09 16.82 0.57
CA ASN A 107 7.29 16.12 -0.70
C ASN A 107 6.39 16.63 -1.82
N GLU A 108 5.63 17.72 -1.60
CA GLU A 108 4.76 18.34 -2.61
C GLU A 108 3.80 17.33 -3.26
N ILE A 109 3.25 16.41 -2.43
CA ILE A 109 2.32 15.39 -2.93
C ILE A 109 0.99 16.03 -3.29
N VAL A 110 0.52 15.72 -4.49
CA VAL A 110 -0.79 16.18 -5.02
C VAL A 110 -1.67 15.00 -5.43
N ALA A 111 -2.96 15.26 -5.60
CA ALA A 111 -3.88 14.26 -6.14
C ALA A 111 -3.60 14.02 -7.66
N PRO A 112 -3.79 12.79 -8.16
CA PRO A 112 -4.32 11.64 -7.45
C PRO A 112 -3.23 10.92 -6.61
N ALA A 113 -3.54 10.67 -5.35
CA ALA A 113 -2.65 9.90 -4.48
C ALA A 113 -3.43 8.96 -3.57
N LEU A 114 -2.79 7.84 -3.21
CA LEU A 114 -3.30 6.83 -2.29
C LEU A 114 -2.47 6.86 -1.02
N ILE A 115 -3.12 6.79 0.15
CA ILE A 115 -2.44 6.68 1.43
C ILE A 115 -2.64 5.26 1.96
N VAL A 116 -1.56 4.60 2.35
CA VAL A 116 -1.57 3.26 2.98
C VAL A 116 -1.00 3.41 4.38
N ILE A 117 -1.75 2.95 5.40
CA ILE A 117 -1.36 3.01 6.81
C ILE A 117 -1.34 1.59 7.37
N GLY A 118 -0.25 1.21 8.01
CA GLY A 118 -0.11 -0.08 8.67
C GLY A 118 1.27 -0.71 8.49
N GLN A 119 1.52 -1.77 9.27
CA GLN A 119 2.81 -2.48 9.31
C GLN A 119 3.21 -3.10 7.95
N VAL A 120 2.26 -3.30 7.05
CA VAL A 120 2.54 -3.79 5.68
C VAL A 120 3.46 -2.87 4.88
N VAL A 121 3.52 -1.58 5.23
CA VAL A 121 4.40 -0.60 4.58
C VAL A 121 5.88 -0.98 4.73
N GLU A 122 6.24 -1.59 5.85
CA GLU A 122 7.60 -2.09 6.12
C GLU A 122 7.91 -3.38 5.34
N GLN A 123 6.88 -4.10 4.87
CA GLN A 123 7.03 -5.33 4.10
C GLN A 123 7.30 -5.08 2.61
N SER A 124 7.37 -3.82 2.20
CA SER A 124 7.61 -3.49 0.79
C SER A 124 8.99 -3.96 0.33
N ASN A 125 9.02 -4.84 -0.64
CA ASN A 125 10.24 -5.34 -1.25
C ASN A 125 10.39 -4.81 -2.67
N LEU A 126 10.83 -3.55 -2.80
CA LEU A 126 11.06 -2.90 -4.10
C LEU A 126 12.07 -3.65 -4.98
N GLN A 127 12.98 -4.41 -4.37
CA GLN A 127 13.98 -5.19 -5.12
C GLN A 127 13.34 -6.31 -5.96
N MET A 128 12.20 -6.87 -5.52
CA MET A 128 11.46 -7.89 -6.28
C MET A 128 10.89 -7.35 -7.59
N ILE A 129 10.52 -6.08 -7.64
CA ILE A 129 9.79 -5.50 -8.78
C ILE A 129 10.74 -5.00 -9.85
N VAL A 130 11.88 -4.40 -9.45
CA VAL A 130 12.86 -3.83 -10.36
C VAL A 130 13.72 -4.91 -11.03
N ALA A 131 13.98 -6.01 -10.34
CA ALA A 131 14.91 -7.04 -10.80
C ALA A 131 14.27 -8.20 -11.58
N GLY A 132 12.93 -8.27 -11.65
CA GLY A 132 12.19 -9.39 -12.23
C GLY A 132 12.34 -10.71 -11.43
N PRO A 133 11.56 -11.74 -11.79
CA PRO A 133 11.54 -13.00 -11.05
C PRO A 133 12.88 -13.74 -11.03
N GLU A 134 13.75 -13.53 -12.02
CA GLU A 134 15.06 -14.18 -12.08
C GLU A 134 16.06 -13.67 -11.03
N ALA A 135 16.01 -12.40 -10.65
CA ALA A 135 16.91 -11.85 -9.64
C ALA A 135 16.50 -12.28 -8.22
N TYR A 136 15.21 -12.50 -7.99
CA TYR A 136 14.72 -13.07 -6.73
C TYR A 136 15.25 -14.48 -6.50
N LEU A 137 15.29 -15.31 -7.54
CA LEU A 137 15.78 -16.68 -7.46
C LEU A 137 17.29 -16.73 -7.18
N LYS A 138 18.07 -15.78 -7.68
CA LYS A 138 19.53 -15.70 -7.43
C LYS A 138 19.86 -15.32 -5.99
N ASN A 139 19.08 -14.44 -5.37
CA ASN A 139 19.35 -13.98 -4.02
C ASN A 139 18.82 -14.92 -2.91
N ASN A 140 17.91 -15.83 -3.26
CA ASN A 140 17.31 -16.81 -2.33
C ASN A 140 17.72 -18.25 -2.60
N SER A 141 18.81 -18.51 -3.30
CA SER A 141 19.32 -19.86 -3.58
C SER A 141 19.80 -20.67 -2.35
N GLY A 142 19.56 -20.15 -1.14
CA GLY A 142 19.85 -20.83 0.14
C GLY A 142 18.65 -21.53 0.81
N VAL A 143 17.42 -21.40 0.29
CA VAL A 143 16.20 -21.98 0.89
C VAL A 143 15.59 -23.00 -0.09
N HIS A 144 15.81 -24.29 0.22
CA HIS A 144 15.18 -25.49 -0.32
C HIS A 144 14.77 -25.50 -1.81
N GLN A 145 15.56 -26.24 -2.58
CA GLN A 145 15.17 -26.78 -3.91
C GLN A 145 14.00 -27.76 -3.74
N GLY A 146 12.77 -27.22 -3.77
CA GLY A 146 11.57 -28.00 -4.06
C GLY A 146 11.23 -27.77 -5.53
N ASN A 147 11.32 -28.82 -6.35
CA ASN A 147 11.00 -28.81 -7.77
C ASN A 147 9.64 -28.17 -8.06
N VAL A 148 9.61 -26.95 -8.62
CA VAL A 148 8.46 -26.42 -9.32
C VAL A 148 8.81 -26.35 -10.80
N SER A 149 8.45 -27.40 -11.52
CA SER A 149 8.48 -27.44 -12.97
C SER A 149 7.25 -26.69 -13.51
N LEU A 150 7.41 -25.45 -13.91
CA LEU A 150 6.41 -24.70 -14.69
C LEU A 150 6.67 -24.94 -16.18
N SER A 151 5.97 -25.92 -16.77
CA SER A 151 5.92 -26.09 -18.21
C SER A 151 4.89 -25.12 -18.81
N LEU A 152 5.35 -24.02 -19.37
CA LEU A 152 4.56 -23.18 -20.27
C LEU A 152 4.44 -23.90 -21.63
N LYS A 153 3.31 -24.56 -21.88
CA LYS A 153 2.94 -24.99 -23.23
C LYS A 153 2.40 -23.77 -23.98
N VAL A 154 3.23 -23.16 -24.81
CA VAL A 154 2.76 -22.27 -25.86
C VAL A 154 2.22 -23.16 -26.98
N SER A 155 0.88 -23.25 -27.10
CA SER A 155 0.24 -23.86 -28.26
C SER A 155 0.33 -22.91 -29.45
N GLY A 156 1.29 -23.12 -30.32
CA GLY A 156 1.28 -22.51 -31.64
C GLY A 156 0.14 -23.12 -32.48
N GLY A 157 -0.90 -22.31 -32.74
CA GLY A 157 -1.93 -22.61 -33.73
C GLY A 157 -1.51 -22.01 -35.07
N GLY A 158 -0.99 -22.80 -35.96
CA GLY A 158 -0.89 -22.47 -37.36
C GLY A 158 -2.14 -22.93 -38.12
N ARG A 159 -2.60 -22.08 -38.96
CA ARG A 159 -3.40 -22.11 -40.18
C ARG A 159 -4.71 -21.30 -40.05
#